data_72a45580168b67806538f677e2271bc9
#
_entry.id   72a45580168b67806538f677e2271bc9
#
_cell.length_a   1.000
_cell.length_b   1.000
_cell.length_c   1.000
_cell.angle_alpha   90.00
_cell.angle_beta   90.00
_cell.angle_gamma   90.00
#
_symmetry.space_group_name_H-M   'P 1'
#
loop_
_entity.id
_entity.type
_entity.pdbx_description
1 polymer ?
#
loop_
_entity_poly.entity_id
_entity_poly.type
_entity_poly.pdbx_seq_one_letter_code
_entity_poly.pdbx_strand_id
1 'polypeptide(L)'
;PLMPEKLSSEGPAVVNADFNGDGLDDIFIGAAKYQSPQLYMQQSNGQYKLQVESELSKDIIYEDVSATAFDLEDDGDLDLYVMSGGNDKFEEDAQLEDRIYENDGKGNFSRLQTTLIRTNGGSVSSTDFNGDGYDDLFIGNRSIPGGYGLSPFSYMLTNNGKGEFMMAQKGRLGMVTDSKWADMNNDGSYELLVTSYED
;
A
#
# COMPACT_ATOMS: atom_id res chain seq x y z
N PRO A 1 27.49 -3.74 -13.88
CA PRO A 1 26.92 -4.44 -12.78
C PRO A 1 25.47 -4.61 -13.02
N LEU A 2 25.19 -5.71 -12.97
CA LEU A 2 24.21 -6.45 -13.67
C LEU A 2 23.17 -6.85 -12.63
N MET A 3 22.16 -6.01 -12.47
CA MET A 3 20.93 -6.45 -11.82
C MET A 3 20.30 -7.50 -12.74
N PRO A 4 20.06 -8.72 -12.29
CA PRO A 4 19.40 -9.75 -13.11
C PRO A 4 17.97 -9.37 -13.48
N GLU A 5 17.37 -8.44 -12.74
CA GLU A 5 16.03 -7.87 -13.01
C GLU A 5 16.06 -6.35 -12.94
N LYS A 6 15.27 -5.71 -13.81
CA LYS A 6 15.06 -4.27 -13.77
C LYS A 6 13.99 -3.97 -12.72
N LEU A 7 14.40 -3.60 -11.53
CA LEU A 7 13.47 -3.13 -10.48
C LEU A 7 12.72 -1.82 -10.86
N SER A 8 13.15 -1.15 -11.93
CA SER A 8 12.49 0.04 -12.48
C SER A 8 11.33 -0.25 -13.44
N SER A 9 10.90 -1.50 -13.53
CA SER A 9 9.77 -1.91 -14.35
C SER A 9 8.70 -2.65 -13.54
N GLU A 10 8.70 -2.48 -12.24
CA GLU A 10 7.60 -2.93 -11.40
C GLU A 10 6.36 -2.11 -11.77
N GLY A 11 5.24 -2.78 -12.03
CA GLY A 11 4.01 -2.14 -12.50
C GLY A 11 3.40 -1.25 -11.41
N PRO A 12 2.48 -0.36 -11.78
CA PRO A 12 1.79 0.46 -10.82
C PRO A 12 0.93 -0.38 -9.86
N ALA A 13 0.74 0.12 -8.65
CA ALA A 13 -0.22 -0.42 -7.71
C ALA A 13 -1.63 -0.49 -8.32
N VAL A 14 -2.39 -1.53 -8.00
CA VAL A 14 -3.81 -1.64 -8.37
C VAL A 14 -4.60 -2.14 -7.16
N VAL A 15 -5.68 -1.44 -6.82
CA VAL A 15 -6.62 -1.83 -5.77
C VAL A 15 -8.03 -1.87 -6.36
N ASN A 16 -8.77 -2.92 -6.02
CA ASN A 16 -10.18 -3.09 -6.35
C ASN A 16 -10.97 -3.12 -5.05
N ALA A 17 -11.85 -2.14 -4.83
CA ALA A 17 -12.64 -1.98 -3.61
C ALA A 17 -13.83 -1.04 -3.85
N ASP A 18 -14.88 -1.18 -3.06
CA ASP A 18 -16.03 -0.26 -3.07
C ASP A 18 -15.68 0.97 -2.23
N PHE A 19 -15.19 2.03 -2.89
CA PHE A 19 -14.79 3.26 -2.21
C PHE A 19 -15.95 4.25 -1.98
N ASN A 20 -17.11 4.02 -2.59
CA ASN A 20 -18.24 4.94 -2.47
C ASN A 20 -19.47 4.36 -1.77
N GLY A 21 -19.38 3.10 -1.30
CA GLY A 21 -20.44 2.42 -0.56
C GLY A 21 -21.65 2.04 -1.41
N ASP A 22 -21.52 1.95 -2.73
CA ASP A 22 -22.65 1.63 -3.63
C ASP A 22 -22.79 0.13 -3.94
N GLY A 23 -21.90 -0.71 -3.42
CA GLY A 23 -21.86 -2.15 -3.58
C GLY A 23 -21.19 -2.61 -4.88
N LEU A 24 -20.51 -1.70 -5.60
CA LEU A 24 -19.75 -1.99 -6.81
C LEU A 24 -18.26 -1.70 -6.57
N ASP A 25 -17.40 -2.61 -7.02
CA ASP A 25 -15.97 -2.43 -6.85
C ASP A 25 -15.41 -1.37 -7.80
N ASP A 26 -14.81 -0.34 -7.24
CA ASP A 26 -14.06 0.70 -7.92
C ASP A 26 -12.61 0.27 -8.15
N ILE A 27 -11.86 0.98 -8.97
CA ILE A 27 -10.47 0.65 -9.27
C ILE A 27 -9.57 1.86 -9.04
N PHE A 28 -8.64 1.74 -8.09
CA PHE A 28 -7.49 2.62 -7.98
C PHE A 28 -6.34 2.05 -8.81
N ILE A 29 -5.70 2.91 -9.60
CA ILE A 29 -4.47 2.60 -10.35
C ILE A 29 -3.42 3.63 -9.96
N GLY A 30 -2.39 3.17 -9.28
CA GLY A 30 -1.21 3.96 -8.94
C GLY A 30 -0.43 4.41 -10.17
N ALA A 31 0.55 5.26 -9.99
CA ALA A 31 1.26 5.88 -11.09
C ALA A 31 2.77 5.76 -10.98
N ALA A 32 3.45 5.82 -12.11
CA ALA A 32 4.87 6.09 -12.17
C ALA A 32 5.14 7.57 -11.84
N LYS A 33 6.36 7.86 -11.42
CA LYS A 33 6.81 9.22 -11.13
C LYS A 33 6.44 10.21 -12.25
N TYR A 34 5.90 11.35 -11.84
CA TYR A 34 5.39 12.43 -12.71
C TYR A 34 4.14 12.07 -13.52
N GLN A 35 3.44 11.02 -13.13
CA GLN A 35 2.11 10.69 -13.62
C GLN A 35 1.10 10.79 -12.47
N SER A 36 -0.16 11.02 -12.80
CA SER A 36 -1.21 11.05 -11.78
C SER A 36 -1.81 9.67 -11.58
N PRO A 37 -1.94 9.20 -10.33
CA PRO A 37 -2.79 8.06 -10.01
C PRO A 37 -4.22 8.29 -10.52
N GLN A 38 -4.93 7.22 -10.78
CA GLN A 38 -6.28 7.26 -11.34
C GLN A 38 -7.24 6.45 -10.48
N LEU A 39 -8.41 7.02 -10.22
CA LEU A 39 -9.51 6.34 -9.57
C LEU A 39 -10.69 6.24 -10.55
N TYR A 40 -11.15 5.02 -10.77
CA TYR A 40 -12.27 4.71 -11.65
C TYR A 40 -13.43 4.18 -10.81
N MET A 41 -14.54 4.91 -10.82
CA MET A 41 -15.78 4.53 -10.14
C MET A 41 -16.62 3.64 -11.06
N GLN A 42 -17.00 2.45 -10.59
CA GLN A 42 -17.90 1.56 -11.33
C GLN A 42 -19.32 2.13 -11.33
N GLN A 43 -19.98 2.02 -12.45
CA GLN A 43 -21.35 2.45 -12.63
C GLN A 43 -22.29 1.24 -12.70
N SER A 44 -23.55 1.41 -12.34
CA SER A 44 -24.58 0.34 -12.37
C SER A 44 -24.78 -0.33 -13.73
N ASN A 45 -24.30 0.28 -14.79
CA ASN A 45 -24.31 -0.29 -16.15
C ASN A 45 -23.03 -1.11 -16.47
N GLY A 46 -22.13 -1.30 -15.50
CA GLY A 46 -20.86 -2.01 -15.63
C GLY A 46 -19.73 -1.22 -16.28
N GLN A 47 -19.94 0.07 -16.57
CA GLN A 47 -18.88 0.93 -17.08
C GLN A 47 -18.12 1.60 -15.93
N TYR A 48 -16.86 1.96 -16.19
CA TYR A 48 -16.02 2.71 -15.26
C TYR A 48 -15.91 4.17 -15.69
N LYS A 49 -16.04 5.07 -14.73
CA LYS A 49 -15.90 6.51 -14.93
C LYS A 49 -14.71 7.02 -14.14
N LEU A 50 -13.77 7.67 -14.82
CA LEU A 50 -12.64 8.33 -14.16
C LEU A 50 -13.15 9.44 -13.24
N GLN A 51 -12.77 9.39 -11.97
CA GLN A 51 -12.96 10.49 -11.02
C GLN A 51 -11.86 11.53 -11.23
N VAL A 52 -12.27 12.72 -11.61
CA VAL A 52 -11.35 13.86 -11.84
C VAL A 52 -11.27 14.69 -10.56
N GLU A 53 -10.13 15.35 -10.33
CA GLU A 53 -9.92 16.26 -9.20
C GLU A 53 -9.84 15.59 -7.81
N SER A 54 -9.20 14.43 -7.74
CA SER A 54 -8.92 13.81 -6.44
C SER A 54 -7.62 14.37 -5.82
N GLU A 55 -7.51 14.37 -4.50
CA GLU A 55 -6.25 14.66 -3.78
C GLU A 55 -5.12 13.74 -4.25
N LEU A 56 -5.45 12.49 -4.61
CA LEU A 56 -4.53 11.50 -5.16
C LEU A 56 -3.72 12.07 -6.34
N SER A 57 -4.34 12.88 -7.19
CA SER A 57 -3.69 13.45 -8.38
C SER A 57 -2.62 14.49 -8.09
N LYS A 58 -2.47 14.94 -6.86
CA LYS A 58 -1.45 15.94 -6.46
C LYS A 58 -0.08 15.30 -6.19
N ASP A 59 -0.06 14.02 -5.89
CA ASP A 59 1.13 13.29 -5.43
C ASP A 59 1.96 12.67 -6.58
N ILE A 60 2.10 13.40 -7.69
CA ILE A 60 2.79 12.97 -8.91
C ILE A 60 4.30 12.76 -8.77
N ILE A 61 4.90 13.17 -7.65
CA ILE A 61 6.34 13.03 -7.43
C ILE A 61 6.73 11.62 -6.96
N TYR A 62 5.76 10.84 -6.52
CA TYR A 62 5.95 9.49 -6.01
C TYR A 62 5.85 8.45 -7.15
N GLU A 63 6.36 7.26 -6.89
CA GLU A 63 6.15 6.06 -7.69
C GLU A 63 5.36 5.08 -6.83
N ASP A 64 4.15 4.72 -7.28
CA ASP A 64 3.20 3.89 -6.53
C ASP A 64 3.42 2.42 -6.89
N VAL A 65 4.08 1.67 -6.01
CA VAL A 65 4.49 0.30 -6.29
C VAL A 65 3.54 -0.75 -5.73
N SER A 66 2.85 -0.45 -4.65
CA SER A 66 1.83 -1.30 -4.03
C SER A 66 0.79 -0.44 -3.33
N ALA A 67 -0.42 -0.97 -3.13
CA ALA A 67 -1.45 -0.30 -2.36
C ALA A 67 -2.43 -1.32 -1.77
N THR A 68 -3.13 -0.94 -0.71
CA THR A 68 -4.23 -1.70 -0.12
C THR A 68 -5.37 -0.78 0.29
N ALA A 69 -6.60 -1.25 0.15
CA ALA A 69 -7.76 -0.64 0.78
C ALA A 69 -7.94 -1.27 2.17
N PHE A 70 -8.29 -0.46 3.17
CA PHE A 70 -8.47 -0.89 4.55
C PHE A 70 -9.35 0.12 5.29
N ASP A 71 -9.98 -0.30 6.37
CA ASP A 71 -10.76 0.60 7.23
C ASP A 71 -9.83 1.16 8.32
N LEU A 72 -9.50 2.45 8.22
CA LEU A 72 -8.51 3.10 9.09
C LEU A 72 -9.03 3.30 10.51
N GLU A 73 -10.29 3.72 10.66
CA GLU A 73 -10.92 4.11 11.92
C GLU A 73 -12.14 3.29 12.35
N ASP A 74 -12.43 2.18 11.65
CA ASP A 74 -13.59 1.29 11.88
C ASP A 74 -14.93 2.03 11.72
N ASP A 75 -15.03 2.91 10.71
CA ASP A 75 -16.24 3.64 10.40
C ASP A 75 -17.06 3.03 9.24
N GLY A 76 -16.50 1.99 8.60
CA GLY A 76 -17.13 1.16 7.59
C GLY A 76 -16.91 1.66 6.16
N ASP A 77 -16.14 2.71 5.95
CA ASP A 77 -15.64 3.07 4.63
C ASP A 77 -14.19 2.58 4.41
N LEU A 78 -13.75 2.52 3.16
CA LEU A 78 -12.44 2.01 2.84
C LEU A 78 -11.50 3.13 2.45
N ASP A 79 -10.44 3.26 3.23
CA ASP A 79 -9.32 4.14 3.01
C ASP A 79 -8.28 3.51 2.09
N LEU A 80 -7.27 4.27 1.72
CA LEU A 80 -6.25 3.81 0.81
C LEU A 80 -4.84 4.05 1.39
N TYR A 81 -4.08 2.97 1.56
CA TYR A 81 -2.64 3.04 1.78
C TYR A 81 -1.93 2.88 0.44
N VAL A 82 -1.00 3.79 0.12
CA VAL A 82 -0.19 3.75 -1.10
C VAL A 82 1.29 3.71 -0.73
N MET A 83 1.93 2.61 -1.08
CA MET A 83 3.33 2.35 -0.86
C MET A 83 4.17 2.95 -1.97
N SER A 84 5.20 3.69 -1.58
CA SER A 84 6.14 4.32 -2.49
C SER A 84 7.33 3.42 -2.80
N GLY A 85 7.93 3.62 -3.98
CA GLY A 85 9.12 2.93 -4.41
C GLY A 85 10.01 3.77 -5.32
N GLY A 86 10.94 3.10 -5.98
CA GLY A 86 11.87 3.69 -6.94
C GLY A 86 13.34 3.50 -6.54
N ASN A 87 14.09 2.84 -7.41
CA ASN A 87 15.52 2.55 -7.18
C ASN A 87 16.47 3.68 -7.61
N ASP A 88 15.93 4.78 -8.12
CA ASP A 88 16.67 6.00 -8.45
C ASP A 88 16.87 6.93 -7.23
N LYS A 89 16.45 6.48 -6.04
CA LYS A 89 16.47 7.22 -4.78
C LYS A 89 17.65 6.82 -3.91
N PHE A 90 17.93 7.67 -2.93
CA PHE A 90 18.77 7.31 -1.79
C PHE A 90 17.88 6.84 -0.64
N GLU A 91 18.47 6.07 0.27
CA GLU A 91 17.82 5.70 1.52
C GLU A 91 17.32 6.97 2.25
N GLU A 92 16.10 6.92 2.79
CA GLU A 92 15.42 8.05 3.45
C GLU A 92 15.02 9.24 2.54
N ASP A 93 15.06 9.11 1.21
CA ASP A 93 14.51 10.12 0.32
C ASP A 93 13.02 10.36 0.63
N ALA A 94 12.61 11.64 0.65
CA ALA A 94 11.22 12.00 0.92
C ALA A 94 10.22 11.40 -0.08
N GLN A 95 10.67 11.05 -1.28
CA GLN A 95 9.86 10.40 -2.29
C GLN A 95 9.65 8.89 -2.06
N LEU A 96 10.27 8.33 -1.01
CA LEU A 96 10.02 6.98 -0.51
C LEU A 96 9.03 6.95 0.66
N GLU A 97 8.45 8.08 1.03
CA GLU A 97 7.43 8.16 2.06
C GLU A 97 6.12 7.58 1.55
N ASP A 98 5.61 6.58 2.25
CA ASP A 98 4.29 6.02 1.98
C ASP A 98 3.19 7.03 2.33
N ARG A 99 1.99 6.81 1.81
CA ARG A 99 0.88 7.75 1.95
C ARG A 99 -0.40 7.03 2.33
N ILE A 100 -1.18 7.67 3.21
CA ILE A 100 -2.53 7.26 3.54
C ILE A 100 -3.48 8.34 3.05
N TYR A 101 -4.57 7.91 2.47
CA TYR A 101 -5.66 8.76 2.06
C TYR A 101 -6.94 8.27 2.73
N GLU A 102 -7.46 9.12 3.62
CA GLU A 102 -8.74 8.95 4.29
C GLU A 102 -9.87 9.25 3.31
N ASN A 103 -10.85 8.37 3.26
CA ASN A 103 -12.05 8.47 2.43
C ASN A 103 -13.19 9.10 3.22
N ASP A 104 -14.17 9.65 2.55
CA ASP A 104 -15.42 10.15 3.17
C ASP A 104 -16.62 9.21 2.93
N GLY A 105 -16.36 7.95 2.56
CA GLY A 105 -17.36 6.96 2.20
C GLY A 105 -18.07 7.23 0.88
N LYS A 106 -17.57 8.19 0.08
CA LYS A 106 -18.12 8.55 -1.24
C LYS A 106 -17.07 8.57 -2.34
N GLY A 107 -15.87 8.05 -2.03
CA GLY A 107 -14.74 8.04 -2.94
C GLY A 107 -14.00 9.39 -3.02
N ASN A 108 -14.21 10.32 -2.07
CA ASN A 108 -13.42 11.54 -1.99
C ASN A 108 -12.33 11.35 -0.94
N PHE A 109 -11.09 11.43 -1.38
CA PHE A 109 -9.92 11.17 -0.56
C PHE A 109 -9.26 12.45 -0.05
N SER A 110 -8.78 12.41 1.19
CA SER A 110 -7.97 13.44 1.83
C SER A 110 -6.66 12.84 2.31
N ARG A 111 -5.51 13.43 1.95
CA ARG A 111 -4.22 12.92 2.41
C ARG A 111 -4.07 13.11 3.91
N LEU A 112 -3.88 12.01 4.64
CA LEU A 112 -3.60 12.03 6.07
C LEU A 112 -2.19 12.57 6.33
N GLN A 113 -2.08 13.53 7.24
CA GLN A 113 -0.80 14.11 7.67
C GLN A 113 -0.19 13.28 8.78
N THR A 114 0.42 12.15 8.42
CA THR A 114 1.13 11.27 9.34
C THR A 114 2.54 10.98 8.81
N THR A 115 3.46 10.63 9.70
CA THR A 115 4.81 10.24 9.29
C THR A 115 4.89 8.73 9.22
N LEU A 116 5.11 8.21 8.03
CA LEU A 116 5.26 6.80 7.76
C LEU A 116 6.73 6.43 7.52
N ILE A 117 6.99 5.13 7.47
CA ILE A 117 8.32 4.61 7.21
C ILE A 117 8.68 4.91 5.75
N ARG A 118 9.91 5.41 5.53
CA ARG A 118 10.45 5.65 4.18
C ARG A 118 11.25 4.45 3.74
N THR A 119 10.73 3.71 2.80
CA THR A 119 11.37 2.48 2.31
C THR A 119 11.11 2.32 0.81
N ASN A 120 11.89 1.44 0.16
CA ASN A 120 11.57 1.04 -1.20
C ASN A 120 10.63 -0.16 -1.15
N GLY A 121 9.34 0.09 -1.35
CA GLY A 121 8.27 -0.84 -1.18
C GLY A 121 8.29 -2.02 -2.15
N GLY A 122 7.68 -3.12 -1.73
CA GLY A 122 7.43 -4.31 -2.54
C GLY A 122 5.96 -4.72 -2.47
N SER A 123 5.43 -4.87 -1.28
CA SER A 123 4.02 -5.23 -1.08
C SER A 123 3.50 -4.69 0.24
N VAL A 124 2.25 -4.24 0.26
CA VAL A 124 1.50 -3.89 1.47
C VAL A 124 0.22 -4.71 1.53
N SER A 125 -0.15 -5.16 2.73
CA SER A 125 -1.42 -5.83 2.98
C SER A 125 -1.92 -5.52 4.38
N SER A 126 -3.25 -5.52 4.56
CA SER A 126 -3.92 -5.15 5.81
C SER A 126 -4.76 -6.28 6.37
N THR A 127 -4.87 -6.32 7.68
CA THR A 127 -5.82 -7.10 8.47
C THR A 127 -5.69 -6.71 9.94
N ASP A 128 -6.73 -6.87 10.72
CA ASP A 128 -6.64 -6.83 12.18
C ASP A 128 -5.93 -8.08 12.69
N PHE A 129 -4.57 -8.01 12.80
CA PHE A 129 -3.79 -9.17 13.25
C PHE A 129 -3.68 -9.27 14.77
N ASN A 130 -3.99 -8.20 15.50
CA ASN A 130 -3.89 -8.17 16.97
C ASN A 130 -5.25 -8.36 17.66
N GLY A 131 -6.37 -8.31 16.93
CA GLY A 131 -7.72 -8.55 17.42
C GLY A 131 -8.32 -7.36 18.17
N ASP A 132 -7.85 -6.13 17.89
CA ASP A 132 -8.35 -4.93 18.56
C ASP A 132 -9.48 -4.21 17.78
N GLY A 133 -9.81 -4.69 16.59
CA GLY A 133 -10.89 -4.19 15.74
C GLY A 133 -10.46 -3.20 14.68
N TYR A 134 -9.18 -2.81 14.63
CA TYR A 134 -8.65 -1.91 13.60
C TYR A 134 -7.73 -2.66 12.65
N ASP A 135 -7.83 -2.34 11.37
CA ASP A 135 -6.94 -2.93 10.37
C ASP A 135 -5.50 -2.44 10.58
N ASP A 136 -4.60 -3.40 10.74
CA ASP A 136 -3.16 -3.22 10.87
C ASP A 136 -2.47 -3.43 9.52
N LEU A 137 -1.18 -3.08 9.41
CA LEU A 137 -0.45 -3.16 8.15
C LEU A 137 0.78 -4.07 8.22
N PHE A 138 0.96 -4.87 7.19
CA PHE A 138 2.25 -5.46 6.85
C PHE A 138 2.88 -4.66 5.71
N ILE A 139 4.13 -4.20 5.92
CA ILE A 139 4.95 -3.44 4.98
C ILE A 139 6.12 -4.32 4.55
N GLY A 140 6.01 -4.92 3.38
CA GLY A 140 7.04 -5.76 2.78
C GLY A 140 7.93 -4.95 1.84
N ASN A 141 9.22 -4.86 2.12
CA ASN A 141 10.13 -4.06 1.34
C ASN A 141 10.88 -4.85 0.29
N ARG A 142 11.15 -4.22 -0.85
CA ARG A 142 11.75 -4.82 -2.04
C ARG A 142 13.26 -4.71 -2.07
N SER A 143 13.80 -3.58 -1.68
CA SER A 143 15.24 -3.35 -1.69
C SER A 143 15.66 -2.23 -0.75
N ILE A 144 16.96 -2.11 -0.51
CA ILE A 144 17.57 -0.95 0.13
C ILE A 144 18.11 -0.06 -1.00
N PRO A 145 17.64 1.19 -1.15
CA PRO A 145 18.16 2.11 -2.16
C PRO A 145 19.67 2.28 -2.05
N GLY A 146 20.40 2.02 -3.15
CA GLY A 146 21.87 2.03 -3.15
C GLY A 146 22.55 0.81 -2.51
N GLY A 147 21.79 -0.10 -1.89
CA GLY A 147 22.27 -1.30 -1.21
C GLY A 147 21.91 -2.59 -1.94
N TYR A 148 22.38 -2.76 -3.19
CA TYR A 148 22.07 -3.95 -3.98
C TYR A 148 22.47 -5.26 -3.28
N GLY A 149 21.57 -6.26 -3.32
CA GLY A 149 21.78 -7.58 -2.72
C GLY A 149 21.65 -7.61 -1.20
N LEU A 150 21.27 -6.48 -0.57
CA LEU A 150 21.00 -6.46 0.86
C LEU A 150 19.49 -6.65 1.09
N SER A 151 19.14 -7.64 1.92
CA SER A 151 17.76 -7.85 2.34
C SER A 151 17.28 -6.66 3.18
N PRO A 152 16.19 -5.97 2.78
CA PRO A 152 15.62 -4.88 3.58
C PRO A 152 14.92 -5.41 4.84
N PHE A 153 14.58 -4.50 5.75
CA PHE A 153 13.61 -4.81 6.80
C PHE A 153 12.20 -4.70 6.25
N SER A 154 11.33 -5.63 6.65
CA SER A 154 9.89 -5.53 6.55
C SER A 154 9.29 -5.28 7.93
N TYR A 155 8.09 -4.70 7.98
CA TYR A 155 7.51 -4.18 9.22
C TYR A 155 6.07 -4.66 9.39
N MET A 156 5.68 -4.87 10.65
CA MET A 156 4.29 -4.96 11.07
C MET A 156 3.96 -3.71 11.87
N LEU A 157 2.92 -3.01 11.48
CA LEU A 157 2.48 -1.77 12.10
C LEU A 157 1.07 -1.96 12.65
N THR A 158 0.88 -1.68 13.93
CA THR A 158 -0.44 -1.64 14.56
C THR A 158 -1.06 -0.27 14.41
N ASN A 159 -2.34 -0.26 14.05
CA ASN A 159 -3.19 0.92 13.98
C ASN A 159 -3.86 1.17 15.35
N ASN A 160 -4.12 2.41 15.69
CA ASN A 160 -4.84 2.78 16.90
C ASN A 160 -6.26 3.34 16.63
N GLY A 161 -6.75 3.18 15.41
CA GLY A 161 -8.04 3.73 14.97
C GLY A 161 -8.09 5.26 14.89
N LYS A 162 -6.94 5.94 14.80
CA LYS A 162 -6.82 7.40 14.69
C LYS A 162 -5.79 7.84 13.66
N GLY A 163 -5.43 6.93 12.75
CA GLY A 163 -4.41 7.19 11.75
C GLY A 163 -2.98 7.24 12.27
N GLU A 164 -2.74 6.78 13.51
CA GLU A 164 -1.40 6.66 14.09
C GLU A 164 -0.98 5.20 14.10
N PHE A 165 0.18 4.92 13.47
CA PHE A 165 0.73 3.59 13.38
C PHE A 165 1.94 3.41 14.28
N MET A 166 1.98 2.29 14.99
CA MET A 166 3.11 1.91 15.83
C MET A 166 3.77 0.64 15.30
N MET A 167 5.10 0.64 15.26
CA MET A 167 5.85 -0.55 14.86
C MET A 167 5.73 -1.64 15.91
N ALA A 168 4.98 -2.69 15.59
CA ALA A 168 4.83 -3.88 16.44
C ALA A 168 6.02 -4.82 16.26
N GLN A 169 6.46 -5.04 15.01
CA GLN A 169 7.55 -5.96 14.69
C GLN A 169 8.30 -5.51 13.44
N LYS A 170 9.57 -5.89 13.35
CA LYS A 170 10.37 -5.81 12.12
C LYS A 170 11.24 -7.05 11.96
N GLY A 171 11.46 -7.45 10.70
CA GLY A 171 12.31 -8.59 10.36
C GLY A 171 12.87 -8.48 8.95
N ARG A 172 13.88 -9.28 8.65
CA ARG A 172 14.38 -9.44 7.27
C ARG A 172 13.74 -10.69 6.68
N LEU A 173 12.92 -10.50 5.66
CA LEU A 173 12.15 -11.55 4.98
C LEU A 173 12.60 -11.73 3.52
N GLY A 174 13.83 -11.30 3.19
CA GLY A 174 14.27 -11.22 1.81
C GLY A 174 13.74 -9.95 1.11
N MET A 175 13.82 -9.93 -0.21
CA MET A 175 13.27 -8.87 -1.07
C MET A 175 11.81 -9.22 -1.36
N VAL A 176 10.88 -8.69 -0.59
CA VAL A 176 9.46 -9.02 -0.67
C VAL A 176 8.89 -8.61 -2.03
N THR A 177 8.11 -9.50 -2.63
CA THR A 177 7.45 -9.28 -3.92
C THR A 177 5.94 -9.25 -3.82
N ASP A 178 5.37 -10.01 -2.86
CA ASP A 178 3.93 -10.03 -2.62
C ASP A 178 3.65 -10.47 -1.19
N SER A 179 2.49 -10.07 -0.67
CA SER A 179 2.01 -10.46 0.65
C SER A 179 0.50 -10.54 0.69
N LYS A 180 -0.03 -11.48 1.46
CA LYS A 180 -1.46 -11.67 1.65
C LYS A 180 -1.76 -12.32 3.00
N TRP A 181 -2.86 -11.90 3.59
CA TRP A 181 -3.42 -12.54 4.78
C TRP A 181 -4.47 -13.58 4.40
N ALA A 182 -4.45 -14.72 5.05
CA ALA A 182 -5.44 -15.79 4.88
C ALA A 182 -5.49 -16.68 6.12
N ASP A 183 -6.69 -17.08 6.52
CA ASP A 183 -6.88 -18.15 7.51
C ASP A 183 -6.64 -19.50 6.82
N MET A 184 -5.42 -20.01 6.91
CA MET A 184 -5.00 -21.23 6.20
C MET A 184 -5.38 -22.51 6.93
N ASN A 185 -5.59 -22.44 8.23
CA ASN A 185 -5.87 -23.61 9.08
C ASN A 185 -7.34 -23.65 9.56
N ASN A 186 -8.15 -22.62 9.23
CA ASN A 186 -9.54 -22.42 9.63
C ASN A 186 -9.71 -22.34 11.17
N ASP A 187 -8.79 -21.68 11.86
CA ASP A 187 -8.91 -21.43 13.31
C ASP A 187 -9.49 -20.06 13.66
N GLY A 188 -9.77 -19.23 12.64
CA GLY A 188 -10.31 -17.89 12.77
C GLY A 188 -9.25 -16.80 12.91
N SER A 189 -7.97 -17.17 12.87
CA SER A 189 -6.86 -16.22 12.83
C SER A 189 -6.26 -16.16 11.42
N TYR A 190 -5.74 -15.01 11.02
CA TYR A 190 -5.12 -14.88 9.71
C TYR A 190 -3.61 -15.09 9.79
N GLU A 191 -3.06 -15.92 8.93
CA GLU A 191 -1.64 -16.09 8.70
C GLU A 191 -1.17 -15.15 7.59
N LEU A 192 0.03 -14.58 7.75
CA LEU A 192 0.68 -13.79 6.73
C LEU A 192 1.48 -14.68 5.77
N LEU A 193 1.09 -14.68 4.49
CA LEU A 193 1.85 -15.29 3.41
C LEU A 193 2.72 -14.21 2.76
N VAL A 194 4.00 -14.52 2.59
CA VAL A 194 4.96 -13.62 1.95
C VAL A 194 5.72 -14.37 0.87
N THR A 195 5.84 -13.77 -0.29
CA THR A 195 6.79 -14.20 -1.31
C THR A 195 7.97 -13.24 -1.38
N SER A 196 9.17 -13.78 -1.44
CA SER A 196 10.39 -12.97 -1.46
C SER A 196 11.48 -13.64 -2.29
N TYR A 197 12.44 -12.83 -2.76
CA TYR A 197 13.72 -13.34 -3.23
C TYR A 197 14.72 -13.30 -2.07
N GLU A 198 15.38 -14.42 -1.82
CA GLU A 198 16.56 -14.51 -0.97
C GLU A 198 17.77 -14.85 -1.89
N ASP A 199 18.96 -14.31 -1.55
CA ASP A 199 20.22 -14.70 -2.14
C ASP A 199 20.75 -16.00 -1.53
#